data_c30ef1bdf7d926add0670250e706318c
#
_entry.id   c30ef1bdf7d926add0670250e706318c
#
_cell.length_a   1.000
_cell.length_b   1.000
_cell.length_c   1.000
_cell.angle_alpha   90.00
_cell.angle_beta   90.00
_cell.angle_gamma   90.00
#
_symmetry.space_group_name_H-M   'P 1'
#
loop_
_entity.id
_entity.type
_entity.pdbx_description
1 polymer ?
#
loop_
_entity_poly.entity_id
_entity_poly.type
_entity_poly.pdbx_seq_one_letter_code
_entity_poly.pdbx_strand_id
1 'polypeptide(L)'
;PNGAGKSTLLKSIFGLVKVRGGGIYLHGEEITNLKANKLVGKGVGFVPQTNNVFPSLTIAENLQMGLYQKPKLYHERLAFVTSVFPDLAKRLPQRAGSLSGGERQMVAMGRALMIDPHVLLLDEPSAGLSPVRQDEAFLRVSEVNRAGVTCIMVEQNARRCLQICDRGYVLDHGHDAYTGTGRDLLNDPKVIGLYLGTLGT
;
A
#
# COMPACT_ATOMS: atom_id res chain seq x y z
N PRO A 1 10.13 -14.26 0.85
CA PRO A 1 10.52 -14.75 -0.50
C PRO A 1 9.36 -14.63 -1.49
N ASN A 2 9.67 -14.77 -2.79
CA ASN A 2 8.64 -14.86 -3.83
C ASN A 2 7.84 -16.15 -3.62
N GLY A 3 6.52 -16.10 -3.92
CA GLY A 3 5.66 -17.27 -3.72
C GLY A 3 5.23 -17.53 -2.27
N ALA A 4 5.67 -16.75 -1.29
CA ALA A 4 5.30 -16.94 0.12
C ALA A 4 3.82 -16.61 0.45
N GLY A 5 3.01 -16.17 -0.52
CA GLY A 5 1.59 -15.87 -0.31
C GLY A 5 1.27 -14.41 0.05
N LYS A 6 2.26 -13.51 0.08
CA LYS A 6 2.09 -12.09 0.48
C LYS A 6 0.95 -11.38 -0.26
N SER A 7 1.03 -11.31 -1.59
CA SER A 7 0.00 -10.64 -2.40
C SER A 7 -1.35 -11.37 -2.35
N THR A 8 -1.33 -12.70 -2.16
CA THR A 8 -2.55 -13.48 -1.98
C THR A 8 -3.26 -13.09 -0.69
N LEU A 9 -2.52 -12.96 0.41
CA LEU A 9 -3.06 -12.49 1.69
C LEU A 9 -3.68 -11.10 1.54
N LEU A 10 -2.96 -10.16 0.93
CA LEU A 10 -3.45 -8.79 0.75
C LEU A 10 -4.71 -8.74 -0.12
N LYS A 11 -4.72 -9.51 -1.22
CA LYS A 11 -5.88 -9.65 -2.12
C LYS A 11 -7.06 -10.34 -1.43
N SER A 12 -6.81 -11.25 -0.49
CA SER A 12 -7.86 -11.88 0.32
C SER A 12 -8.51 -10.87 1.26
N ILE A 13 -7.73 -9.99 1.89
CA ILE A 13 -8.24 -8.91 2.73
C ILE A 13 -9.11 -7.96 1.91
N PHE A 14 -8.73 -7.67 0.67
CA PHE A 14 -9.50 -6.79 -0.23
C PHE A 14 -10.62 -7.50 -1.01
N GLY A 15 -10.92 -8.76 -0.71
CA GLY A 15 -12.04 -9.51 -1.33
C GLY A 15 -11.83 -9.87 -2.80
N LEU A 16 -10.58 -9.88 -3.29
CA LEU A 16 -10.21 -10.32 -4.65
C LEU A 16 -9.90 -11.81 -4.74
N VAL A 17 -9.57 -12.42 -3.60
CA VAL A 17 -9.33 -13.86 -3.45
C VAL A 17 -10.23 -14.39 -2.35
N LYS A 18 -10.88 -15.54 -2.61
CA LYS A 18 -11.82 -16.16 -1.67
C LYS A 18 -11.08 -16.80 -0.49
N VAL A 19 -11.42 -16.40 0.72
CA VAL A 19 -11.00 -17.02 1.96
C VAL A 19 -11.79 -18.30 2.17
N ARG A 20 -11.10 -19.42 2.38
CA ARG A 20 -11.70 -20.75 2.55
C ARG A 20 -11.81 -21.18 4.03
N GLY A 21 -11.10 -20.51 4.92
CA GLY A 21 -11.11 -20.78 6.37
C GLY A 21 -10.59 -19.59 7.14
N GLY A 22 -10.98 -19.46 8.40
CA GLY A 22 -10.70 -18.29 9.23
C GLY A 22 -11.62 -17.11 8.92
N GLY A 23 -11.35 -15.97 9.53
CA GLY A 23 -12.13 -14.73 9.40
C GLY A 23 -11.26 -13.49 9.33
N ILE A 24 -11.73 -12.45 8.66
CA ILE A 24 -11.11 -11.13 8.58
C ILE A 24 -12.06 -10.14 9.25
N TYR A 25 -11.53 -9.32 10.15
CA TYR A 25 -12.31 -8.36 10.93
C TYR A 25 -11.75 -6.96 10.80
N LEU A 26 -12.62 -5.98 10.63
CA LEU A 26 -12.29 -4.57 10.63
C LEU A 26 -13.11 -3.87 11.73
N HIS A 27 -12.45 -3.28 12.71
CA HIS A 27 -13.11 -2.66 13.88
C HIS A 27 -14.13 -3.58 14.59
N GLY A 28 -13.83 -4.89 14.65
CA GLY A 28 -14.70 -5.91 15.24
C GLY A 28 -15.84 -6.42 14.35
N GLU A 29 -16.03 -5.83 13.16
CA GLU A 29 -17.01 -6.29 12.18
C GLU A 29 -16.36 -7.30 11.22
N GLU A 30 -17.02 -8.43 10.97
CA GLU A 30 -16.52 -9.42 10.01
C GLU A 30 -16.67 -8.91 8.58
N ILE A 31 -15.55 -8.90 7.84
CA ILE A 31 -15.47 -8.47 6.45
C ILE A 31 -15.04 -9.61 5.51
N THR A 32 -14.99 -10.84 5.99
CA THR A 32 -14.58 -12.03 5.25
C THR A 32 -15.39 -12.19 3.96
N ASN A 33 -14.69 -12.29 2.83
CA ASN A 33 -15.30 -12.47 1.50
C ASN A 33 -16.29 -11.36 1.08
N LEU A 34 -16.26 -10.19 1.71
CA LEU A 34 -16.98 -9.04 1.17
C LEU A 34 -16.38 -8.62 -0.18
N LYS A 35 -17.22 -8.19 -1.09
CA LYS A 35 -16.79 -7.65 -2.39
C LYS A 35 -16.00 -6.36 -2.20
N ALA A 36 -14.98 -6.12 -3.06
CA ALA A 36 -14.11 -4.94 -2.99
C ALA A 36 -14.87 -3.61 -2.92
N ASN A 37 -15.97 -3.45 -3.66
CA ASN A 37 -16.78 -2.22 -3.61
C ASN A 37 -17.42 -1.98 -2.23
N LYS A 38 -17.74 -3.04 -1.48
CA LYS A 38 -18.23 -2.93 -0.10
C LYS A 38 -17.11 -2.56 0.87
N LEU A 39 -15.92 -3.12 0.65
CA LEU A 39 -14.73 -2.80 1.45
C LEU A 39 -14.30 -1.35 1.24
N VAL A 40 -14.33 -0.84 0.00
CA VAL A 40 -14.12 0.59 -0.28
C VAL A 40 -15.11 1.45 0.50
N GLY A 41 -16.39 1.09 0.54
CA GLY A 41 -17.41 1.78 1.35
C GLY A 41 -17.16 1.74 2.86
N LYS A 42 -16.38 0.76 3.34
CA LYS A 42 -15.95 0.62 4.76
C LYS A 42 -14.57 1.26 5.03
N GLY A 43 -14.03 2.02 4.09
CA GLY A 43 -12.74 2.71 4.27
C GLY A 43 -11.50 1.82 4.08
N VAL A 44 -11.59 0.77 3.26
CA VAL A 44 -10.41 -0.02 2.86
C VAL A 44 -9.98 0.39 1.47
N GLY A 45 -8.79 0.99 1.36
CA GLY A 45 -8.14 1.32 0.09
C GLY A 45 -7.18 0.23 -0.35
N PHE A 46 -6.94 0.11 -1.67
CA PHE A 46 -5.99 -0.85 -2.23
C PHE A 46 -5.16 -0.23 -3.36
N VAL A 47 -3.85 -0.39 -3.28
CA VAL A 47 -2.91 0.01 -4.32
C VAL A 47 -2.22 -1.24 -4.86
N PRO A 48 -2.52 -1.67 -6.09
CA PRO A 48 -1.90 -2.84 -6.70
C PRO A 48 -0.46 -2.54 -7.14
N GLN A 49 0.35 -3.57 -7.26
CA GLN A 49 1.73 -3.50 -7.72
C GLN A 49 1.86 -2.94 -9.14
N THR A 50 0.98 -3.37 -10.04
CA THR A 50 1.01 -3.00 -11.47
C THR A 50 -0.30 -2.37 -11.90
N ASN A 51 -0.30 -1.67 -13.06
CA ASN A 51 -1.48 -1.02 -13.62
C ASN A 51 -2.19 -0.09 -12.62
N ASN A 52 -1.38 0.56 -11.79
CA ASN A 52 -1.85 1.33 -10.65
C ASN A 52 -2.30 2.76 -11.01
N VAL A 53 -2.17 3.20 -12.26
CA VAL A 53 -2.68 4.48 -12.78
C VAL A 53 -3.31 4.29 -14.17
N PHE A 54 -4.14 5.26 -14.58
CA PHE A 54 -4.67 5.37 -15.94
C PHE A 54 -3.76 6.30 -16.74
N PRO A 55 -2.90 5.80 -17.66
CA PRO A 55 -1.86 6.61 -18.30
C PRO A 55 -2.41 7.73 -19.21
N SER A 56 -3.57 7.50 -19.82
CA SER A 56 -4.25 8.47 -20.70
C SER A 56 -4.91 9.63 -19.96
N LEU A 57 -5.17 9.45 -18.66
CA LEU A 57 -5.79 10.47 -17.82
C LEU A 57 -4.73 11.36 -17.18
N THR A 58 -5.13 12.58 -16.83
CA THR A 58 -4.35 13.50 -16.01
C THR A 58 -4.24 13.00 -14.57
N ILE A 59 -3.35 13.61 -13.78
CA ILE A 59 -3.28 13.35 -12.34
C ILE A 59 -4.62 13.67 -11.68
N ALA A 60 -5.22 14.82 -11.96
CA ALA A 60 -6.52 15.20 -11.41
C ALA A 60 -7.61 14.18 -11.73
N GLU A 61 -7.70 13.72 -12.97
CA GLU A 61 -8.67 12.70 -13.37
C GLU A 61 -8.41 11.34 -12.72
N ASN A 62 -7.13 10.94 -12.60
CA ASN A 62 -6.77 9.74 -11.84
C ASN A 62 -7.24 9.82 -10.38
N LEU A 63 -7.04 10.95 -9.72
CA LEU A 63 -7.50 11.16 -8.35
C LEU A 63 -9.03 11.12 -8.27
N GLN A 64 -9.72 11.79 -9.21
CA GLN A 64 -11.18 11.82 -9.28
C GLN A 64 -11.79 10.42 -9.40
N MET A 65 -11.14 9.51 -10.14
CA MET A 65 -11.58 8.11 -10.25
C MET A 65 -11.67 7.39 -8.90
N GLY A 66 -10.90 7.82 -7.90
CA GLY A 66 -11.00 7.29 -6.53
C GLY A 66 -12.33 7.63 -5.85
N LEU A 67 -13.00 8.69 -6.27
CA LEU A 67 -14.23 9.20 -5.65
C LEU A 67 -15.52 8.89 -6.42
N TYR A 68 -15.53 7.86 -7.28
CA TYR A 68 -16.72 7.55 -8.10
C TYR A 68 -18.00 7.33 -7.27
N GLN A 69 -17.87 6.87 -6.02
CA GLN A 69 -19.00 6.67 -5.11
C GLN A 69 -19.42 7.97 -4.36
N LYS A 70 -18.52 8.94 -4.21
CA LYS A 70 -18.75 10.17 -3.42
C LYS A 70 -18.20 11.41 -4.14
N PRO A 71 -18.63 11.72 -5.37
CA PRO A 71 -18.02 12.78 -6.19
C PRO A 71 -18.11 14.19 -5.55
N LYS A 72 -19.07 14.41 -4.67
CA LYS A 72 -19.24 15.70 -3.96
C LYS A 72 -18.08 16.05 -3.02
N LEU A 73 -17.30 15.05 -2.56
CA LEU A 73 -16.17 15.24 -1.66
C LEU A 73 -14.85 15.57 -2.39
N TYR A 74 -14.87 15.76 -3.71
CA TYR A 74 -13.66 15.89 -4.51
C TYR A 74 -12.72 17.00 -4.00
N HIS A 75 -13.21 18.21 -3.80
CA HIS A 75 -12.36 19.33 -3.37
C HIS A 75 -11.75 19.12 -1.99
N GLU A 76 -12.53 18.61 -1.05
CA GLU A 76 -12.08 18.31 0.31
C GLU A 76 -10.99 17.23 0.28
N ARG A 77 -11.24 16.12 -0.44
CA ARG A 77 -10.31 15.00 -0.51
C ARG A 77 -9.06 15.35 -1.32
N LEU A 78 -9.22 16.16 -2.39
CA LEU A 78 -8.07 16.66 -3.15
C LEU A 78 -7.16 17.51 -2.26
N ALA A 79 -7.72 18.40 -1.43
CA ALA A 79 -6.94 19.21 -0.49
C ALA A 79 -6.17 18.32 0.50
N PHE A 80 -6.80 17.28 1.04
CA PHE A 80 -6.12 16.31 1.89
C PHE A 80 -4.99 15.59 1.15
N VAL A 81 -5.25 15.01 -0.03
CA VAL A 81 -4.25 14.27 -0.82
C VAL A 81 -3.06 15.17 -1.19
N THR A 82 -3.32 16.42 -1.57
CA THR A 82 -2.25 17.37 -1.90
C THR A 82 -1.51 17.91 -0.70
N SER A 83 -2.07 17.84 0.51
CA SER A 83 -1.34 18.11 1.75
C SER A 83 -0.36 16.98 2.11
N VAL A 84 -0.74 15.72 1.82
CA VAL A 84 0.14 14.54 2.00
C VAL A 84 1.20 14.49 0.89
N PHE A 85 0.81 14.79 -0.35
CA PHE A 85 1.67 14.77 -1.52
C PHE A 85 1.69 16.13 -2.25
N PRO A 86 2.43 17.14 -1.73
CA PRO A 86 2.43 18.50 -2.29
C PRO A 86 2.87 18.58 -3.76
N ASP A 87 3.71 17.64 -4.20
CA ASP A 87 4.20 17.58 -5.58
C ASP A 87 3.07 17.33 -6.59
N LEU A 88 1.99 16.64 -6.18
CA LEU A 88 0.84 16.41 -7.05
C LEU A 88 0.07 17.70 -7.33
N ALA A 89 -0.02 18.63 -6.36
CA ALA A 89 -0.77 19.87 -6.50
C ALA A 89 -0.29 20.73 -7.68
N LYS A 90 1.04 20.74 -7.92
CA LYS A 90 1.67 21.53 -8.99
C LYS A 90 1.50 20.93 -10.37
N ARG A 91 1.08 19.68 -10.46
CA ARG A 91 1.12 18.87 -11.68
C ARG A 91 -0.23 18.23 -12.03
N LEU A 92 -1.31 18.66 -11.41
CA LEU A 92 -2.66 18.10 -11.61
C LEU A 92 -3.08 17.96 -13.09
N PRO A 93 -2.78 18.92 -14.02
CA PRO A 93 -3.13 18.79 -15.44
C PRO A 93 -2.23 17.82 -16.22
N GLN A 94 -1.12 17.35 -15.62
CA GLN A 94 -0.17 16.49 -16.34
C GLN A 94 -0.75 15.08 -16.52
N ARG A 95 -0.52 14.46 -17.71
CA ARG A 95 -0.93 13.08 -17.99
C ARG A 95 -0.08 12.09 -17.20
N ALA A 96 -0.73 11.10 -16.59
CA ALA A 96 -0.05 10.09 -15.77
C ALA A 96 0.91 9.21 -16.58
N GLY A 97 0.70 9.06 -17.88
CA GLY A 97 1.60 8.31 -18.76
C GLY A 97 3.00 8.91 -18.89
N SER A 98 3.16 10.22 -18.72
CA SER A 98 4.46 10.92 -18.77
C SER A 98 5.25 10.89 -17.46
N LEU A 99 4.68 10.31 -16.39
CA LEU A 99 5.28 10.26 -15.08
C LEU A 99 6.32 9.13 -14.96
N SER A 100 7.33 9.34 -14.12
CA SER A 100 8.24 8.28 -13.68
C SER A 100 7.51 7.21 -12.84
N GLY A 101 8.14 6.04 -12.63
CA GLY A 101 7.55 4.98 -11.81
C GLY A 101 7.17 5.43 -10.40
N GLY A 102 8.05 6.16 -9.71
CA GLY A 102 7.78 6.67 -8.37
C GLY A 102 6.66 7.72 -8.33
N GLU A 103 6.58 8.59 -9.35
CA GLU A 103 5.49 9.55 -9.47
C GLU A 103 4.14 8.88 -9.76
N ARG A 104 4.13 7.83 -10.60
CA ARG A 104 2.92 7.01 -10.80
C ARG A 104 2.47 6.34 -9.50
N GLN A 105 3.42 5.85 -8.70
CA GLN A 105 3.11 5.27 -7.41
C GLN A 105 2.46 6.29 -6.45
N MET A 106 2.97 7.53 -6.43
CA MET A 106 2.37 8.63 -5.67
C MET A 106 0.94 8.93 -6.11
N VAL A 107 0.68 8.97 -7.42
CA VAL A 107 -0.69 9.15 -7.97
C VAL A 107 -1.61 7.98 -7.57
N ALA A 108 -1.10 6.75 -7.60
CA ALA A 108 -1.88 5.57 -7.21
C ALA A 108 -2.26 5.59 -5.71
N MET A 109 -1.31 5.93 -4.84
CA MET A 109 -1.60 6.13 -3.42
C MET A 109 -2.58 7.29 -3.21
N GLY A 110 -2.35 8.43 -3.87
CA GLY A 110 -3.24 9.59 -3.83
C GLY A 110 -4.67 9.23 -4.22
N ARG A 111 -4.85 8.47 -5.31
CA ARG A 111 -6.17 7.98 -5.73
C ARG A 111 -6.83 7.10 -4.67
N ALA A 112 -6.06 6.23 -4.02
CA ALA A 112 -6.59 5.40 -2.95
C ALA A 112 -6.93 6.21 -1.68
N LEU A 113 -6.24 7.32 -1.43
CA LEU A 113 -6.54 8.24 -0.32
C LEU A 113 -7.81 9.08 -0.56
N MET A 114 -8.24 9.23 -1.81
CA MET A 114 -9.47 9.99 -2.12
C MET A 114 -10.71 9.39 -1.46
N ILE A 115 -10.78 8.07 -1.25
CA ILE A 115 -11.94 7.41 -0.62
C ILE A 115 -12.06 7.67 0.88
N ASP A 116 -11.12 8.40 1.49
CA ASP A 116 -10.99 8.56 2.95
C ASP A 116 -10.79 7.22 3.69
N PRO A 117 -9.71 6.49 3.38
CA PRO A 117 -9.54 5.16 3.94
C PRO A 117 -9.08 5.20 5.40
N HIS A 118 -9.59 4.27 6.21
CA HIS A 118 -9.04 3.95 7.52
C HIS A 118 -7.83 3.02 7.40
N VAL A 119 -7.86 2.14 6.37
CA VAL A 119 -6.80 1.17 6.08
C VAL A 119 -6.43 1.24 4.61
N LEU A 120 -5.14 1.36 4.32
CA LEU A 120 -4.57 1.31 2.97
C LEU A 120 -3.74 0.04 2.80
N LEU A 121 -4.13 -0.78 1.84
CA LEU A 121 -3.43 -2.00 1.46
C LEU A 121 -2.49 -1.70 0.29
N LEU A 122 -1.20 -2.03 0.42
CA LEU A 122 -0.14 -1.72 -0.54
C LEU A 122 0.56 -3.00 -0.99
N ASP A 123 0.42 -3.35 -2.27
CA ASP A 123 1.02 -4.55 -2.85
C ASP A 123 2.35 -4.18 -3.54
N GLU A 124 3.46 -4.45 -2.88
CA GLU A 124 4.84 -4.21 -3.32
C GLU A 124 5.06 -2.80 -3.91
N PRO A 125 4.81 -1.71 -3.14
CA PRO A 125 4.89 -0.34 -3.65
C PRO A 125 6.29 0.08 -4.12
N SER A 126 7.35 -0.63 -3.73
CA SER A 126 8.72 -0.35 -4.16
C SER A 126 9.19 -1.20 -5.36
N ALA A 127 8.36 -2.14 -5.83
CA ALA A 127 8.76 -3.08 -6.87
C ALA A 127 9.09 -2.39 -8.21
N GLY A 128 10.19 -2.81 -8.83
CA GLY A 128 10.64 -2.29 -10.13
C GLY A 128 11.18 -0.86 -10.09
N LEU A 129 11.34 -0.26 -8.92
CA LEU A 129 11.94 1.06 -8.75
C LEU A 129 13.46 0.97 -8.52
N SER A 130 14.19 2.00 -8.94
CA SER A 130 15.60 2.14 -8.58
C SER A 130 15.76 2.34 -7.06
N PRO A 131 16.92 2.04 -6.44
CA PRO A 131 17.11 2.14 -4.99
C PRO A 131 16.69 3.48 -4.39
N VAL A 132 17.04 4.59 -5.03
CA VAL A 132 16.66 5.95 -4.59
C VAL A 132 15.13 6.11 -4.63
N ARG A 133 14.46 5.61 -5.66
CA ARG A 133 13.01 5.68 -5.79
C ARG A 133 12.28 4.74 -4.83
N GLN A 134 12.91 3.63 -4.43
CA GLN A 134 12.39 2.77 -3.37
C GLN A 134 12.35 3.52 -2.03
N ASP A 135 13.41 4.24 -1.68
CA ASP A 135 13.43 5.04 -0.46
C ASP A 135 12.34 6.11 -0.46
N GLU A 136 12.11 6.77 -1.60
CA GLU A 136 11.00 7.70 -1.78
C GLU A 136 9.63 7.00 -1.56
N ALA A 137 9.43 5.80 -2.12
CA ALA A 137 8.18 5.06 -1.94
C ALA A 137 7.91 4.74 -0.47
N PHE A 138 8.91 4.27 0.28
CA PHE A 138 8.78 4.01 1.72
C PHE A 138 8.52 5.30 2.53
N LEU A 139 9.15 6.41 2.14
CA LEU A 139 8.87 7.72 2.74
C LEU A 139 7.39 8.10 2.54
N ARG A 140 6.85 7.94 1.32
CA ARG A 140 5.43 8.23 1.02
C ARG A 140 4.48 7.36 1.84
N VAL A 141 4.79 6.08 2.06
CA VAL A 141 4.00 5.21 2.95
C VAL A 141 4.00 5.76 4.38
N SER A 142 5.16 6.20 4.87
CA SER A 142 5.28 6.80 6.20
C SER A 142 4.50 8.13 6.33
N GLU A 143 4.47 8.95 5.27
CA GLU A 143 3.66 10.18 5.22
C GLU A 143 2.17 9.89 5.31
N VAL A 144 1.69 8.88 4.57
CA VAL A 144 0.30 8.41 4.64
C VAL A 144 -0.06 7.94 6.04
N ASN A 145 0.81 7.16 6.67
CA ASN A 145 0.59 6.68 8.03
C ASN A 145 0.55 7.83 9.05
N ARG A 146 1.48 8.80 8.96
CA ARG A 146 1.46 10.01 9.81
C ARG A 146 0.21 10.86 9.63
N ALA A 147 -0.41 10.81 8.45
CA ALA A 147 -1.69 11.47 8.19
C ALA A 147 -2.90 10.72 8.78
N GLY A 148 -2.66 9.65 9.58
CA GLY A 148 -3.69 8.92 10.32
C GLY A 148 -4.25 7.69 9.62
N VAL A 149 -3.70 7.28 8.47
CA VAL A 149 -4.15 6.09 7.75
C VAL A 149 -3.33 4.87 8.16
N THR A 150 -3.97 3.80 8.60
CA THR A 150 -3.29 2.53 8.87
C THR A 150 -2.82 1.91 7.54
N CYS A 151 -1.53 1.57 7.43
CA CYS A 151 -0.98 0.95 6.24
C CYS A 151 -0.68 -0.54 6.48
N ILE A 152 -1.20 -1.41 5.63
CA ILE A 152 -0.79 -2.82 5.54
C ILE A 152 -0.06 -2.99 4.22
N MET A 153 1.23 -3.29 4.29
CA MET A 153 2.09 -3.37 3.12
C MET A 153 2.70 -4.76 3.01
N VAL A 154 2.70 -5.34 1.82
CA VAL A 154 3.53 -6.50 1.51
C VAL A 154 4.70 -6.05 0.65
N GLU A 155 5.89 -6.54 0.96
CA GLU A 155 7.11 -6.11 0.32
C GLU A 155 8.11 -7.26 0.18
N GLN A 156 8.94 -7.15 -0.86
CA GLN A 156 10.07 -8.03 -1.08
C GLN A 156 11.33 -7.47 -0.41
N ASN A 157 11.47 -6.14 -0.38
CA ASN A 157 12.53 -5.45 0.35
C ASN A 157 12.23 -5.45 1.86
N ALA A 158 12.40 -6.63 2.48
CA ALA A 158 12.04 -6.86 3.87
C ALA A 158 12.77 -5.90 4.83
N ARG A 159 14.07 -5.64 4.60
CA ARG A 159 14.87 -4.75 5.46
C ARG A 159 14.28 -3.34 5.51
N ARG A 160 13.97 -2.74 4.35
CA ARG A 160 13.38 -1.40 4.28
C ARG A 160 11.97 -1.36 4.87
N CYS A 161 11.15 -2.39 4.58
CA CYS A 161 9.82 -2.52 5.14
C CYS A 161 9.85 -2.55 6.67
N LEU A 162 10.71 -3.40 7.26
CA LEU A 162 10.85 -3.54 8.71
C LEU A 162 11.40 -2.28 9.41
N GLN A 163 12.14 -1.42 8.70
CA GLN A 163 12.63 -0.15 9.25
C GLN A 163 11.53 0.87 9.53
N ILE A 164 10.39 0.78 8.82
CA ILE A 164 9.30 1.75 8.92
C ILE A 164 8.02 1.19 9.55
N CYS A 165 7.91 -0.13 9.74
CA CYS A 165 6.70 -0.73 10.28
C CYS A 165 6.73 -0.83 11.81
N ASP A 166 5.55 -0.68 12.43
CA ASP A 166 5.35 -0.94 13.85
C ASP A 166 5.36 -2.44 14.14
N ARG A 167 4.76 -3.24 13.24
CA ARG A 167 4.65 -4.68 13.36
C ARG A 167 4.89 -5.37 12.02
N GLY A 168 5.69 -6.42 12.03
CA GLY A 168 6.02 -7.23 10.87
C GLY A 168 5.56 -8.68 11.03
N TYR A 169 5.23 -9.29 9.89
CA TYR A 169 4.93 -10.71 9.72
C TYR A 169 5.80 -11.25 8.58
N VAL A 170 6.64 -12.21 8.89
CA VAL A 170 7.48 -12.87 7.89
C VAL A 170 6.75 -14.11 7.40
N LEU A 171 6.28 -14.06 6.15
CA LEU A 171 5.60 -15.19 5.53
C LEU A 171 6.61 -16.10 4.83
N ASP A 172 6.48 -17.40 5.08
CA ASP A 172 7.23 -18.45 4.39
C ASP A 172 6.30 -19.59 3.99
N HIS A 173 6.31 -19.99 2.72
CA HIS A 173 5.47 -21.07 2.15
C HIS A 173 3.98 -20.98 2.58
N GLY A 174 3.43 -19.78 2.67
CA GLY A 174 2.04 -19.54 3.04
C GLY A 174 1.75 -19.55 4.55
N HIS A 175 2.77 -19.66 5.38
CA HIS A 175 2.66 -19.65 6.84
C HIS A 175 3.34 -18.41 7.43
N ASP A 176 2.86 -17.95 8.60
CA ASP A 176 3.54 -16.95 9.41
C ASP A 176 4.71 -17.63 10.15
N ALA A 177 5.92 -17.36 9.69
CA ALA A 177 7.13 -17.93 10.25
C ALA A 177 7.65 -17.12 11.45
N TYR A 178 7.57 -15.78 11.39
CA TYR A 178 8.02 -14.87 12.45
C TYR A 178 7.10 -13.68 12.54
N THR A 179 6.73 -13.31 13.77
CA THR A 179 5.94 -12.10 14.05
C THR A 179 6.60 -11.30 15.16
N GLY A 180 6.69 -9.99 15.01
CA GLY A 180 7.28 -9.09 16.00
C GLY A 180 7.17 -7.63 15.61
N THR A 181 7.77 -6.75 16.42
CA THR A 181 7.98 -5.36 15.99
C THR A 181 9.00 -5.32 14.85
N GLY A 182 8.94 -4.28 14.00
CA GLY A 182 9.93 -4.11 12.94
C GLY A 182 11.36 -4.14 13.49
N ARG A 183 11.59 -3.52 14.65
CA ARG A 183 12.88 -3.49 15.34
C ARG A 183 13.35 -4.87 15.79
N ASP A 184 12.45 -5.67 16.38
CA ASP A 184 12.79 -7.01 16.86
C ASP A 184 13.16 -7.92 15.70
N LEU A 185 12.37 -7.89 14.62
CA LEU A 185 12.63 -8.70 13.43
C LEU A 185 13.92 -8.29 12.70
N LEU A 186 14.29 -7.00 12.71
CA LEU A 186 15.55 -6.52 12.14
C LEU A 186 16.78 -7.02 12.91
N ASN A 187 16.63 -7.33 14.17
CA ASN A 187 17.72 -7.80 15.07
C ASN A 187 17.66 -9.31 15.30
N ASP A 188 16.65 -10.03 14.82
CA ASP A 188 16.56 -11.49 14.97
C ASP A 188 17.56 -12.19 14.04
N PRO A 189 18.54 -12.96 14.59
CA PRO A 189 19.57 -13.62 13.77
C PRO A 189 19.00 -14.59 12.73
N LYS A 190 17.88 -15.27 13.03
CA LYS A 190 17.22 -16.19 12.09
C LYS A 190 16.57 -15.43 10.95
N VAL A 191 15.87 -14.34 11.26
CA VAL A 191 15.26 -13.45 10.24
C VAL A 191 16.34 -12.86 9.35
N ILE A 192 17.46 -12.40 9.93
CA ILE A 192 18.60 -11.86 9.19
C ILE A 192 19.16 -12.92 8.25
N GLY A 193 19.47 -14.10 8.75
CA GLY A 193 20.12 -15.18 7.98
C GLY A 193 19.24 -15.71 6.84
N LEU A 194 17.93 -15.82 7.05
CA LEU A 194 17.03 -16.45 6.09
C LEU A 194 16.39 -15.47 5.11
N TYR A 195 16.12 -14.23 5.53
CA TYR A 195 15.25 -13.30 4.76
C TYR A 195 15.83 -11.93 4.49
N LEU A 196 16.80 -11.45 5.28
CA LEU A 196 17.38 -10.10 5.09
C LEU A 196 18.71 -10.10 4.34
N GLY A 197 19.33 -11.28 4.18
CA GLY A 197 20.69 -11.42 3.66
C GLY A 197 21.74 -10.92 4.65
N THR A 198 22.93 -11.50 4.62
CA THR A 198 24.11 -10.95 5.31
C THR A 198 24.43 -9.59 4.69
N LEU A 199 24.74 -8.59 5.52
CA LEU A 199 25.37 -7.36 5.05
C LEU A 199 26.63 -7.80 4.30
N GLY A 200 26.68 -7.58 2.99
CA GLY A 200 27.92 -7.71 2.26
C GLY A 200 28.98 -6.84 2.97
N THR A 201 29.96 -7.51 3.51
CA THR A 201 31.20 -6.90 4.02
C THR A 201 31.93 -6.20 2.89
#